data_3a5194836dc302e88d50f24c73e97f07
#
_entry.id   3a5194836dc302e88d50f24c73e97f07
#
_cell.length_a   1.000
_cell.length_b   1.000
_cell.length_c   1.000
_cell.angle_alpha   90.00
_cell.angle_beta   90.00
_cell.angle_gamma   90.00
#
_symmetry.space_group_name_H-M   'P 1'
#
loop_
_entity.id
_entity.type
_entity.pdbx_description
1 polymer ?
#
loop_
_entity_poly.entity_id
_entity_poly.type
_entity_poly.pdbx_seq_one_letter_code
_entity_poly.pdbx_strand_id
1 'polypeptide(L)'
;LGVNIMVALSNFTELARTAIEEGIDVIFAGAGLPLNLPSLATDRMPTKLVPIVSSGRAARIIAKRWTEKYNYVPDAFVLEGPLAGGHLGFKPEHIDDPEYGLEKLLPEVLIEAHRLEDRYGKPVPVIAAGGIYTGADIYRFLQMGASGVQMATRFVTTHECDAAIEFK
;
A
#
# COMPACT_ATOMS: atom_id res chain seq x y z
N LEU A 1 -14.80 -0.12 -4.54
CA LEU A 1 -14.54 0.84 -3.46
C LEU A 1 -13.51 0.25 -2.50
N GLY A 2 -12.55 1.08 -2.00
CA GLY A 2 -11.51 0.64 -1.07
C GLY A 2 -11.54 1.43 0.23
N VAL A 3 -11.05 0.82 1.30
CA VAL A 3 -10.84 1.48 2.58
C VAL A 3 -9.38 1.35 3.02
N ASN A 4 -8.82 2.42 3.56
CA ASN A 4 -7.49 2.40 4.17
C ASN A 4 -7.62 2.30 5.69
N ILE A 5 -6.98 1.29 6.30
CA ILE A 5 -7.05 1.05 7.74
C ILE A 5 -5.62 0.97 8.30
N MET A 6 -5.34 1.78 9.31
CA MET A 6 -4.04 1.78 9.98
C MET A 6 -3.90 0.57 10.92
N VAL A 7 -2.85 -0.22 10.74
CA VAL A 7 -2.54 -1.39 11.59
C VAL A 7 -2.28 -0.99 13.05
N ALA A 8 -1.76 0.23 13.26
CA ALA A 8 -1.46 0.76 14.60
C ALA A 8 -2.71 1.05 15.46
N LEU A 9 -3.91 1.06 14.89
CA LEU A 9 -5.14 1.27 15.64
C LEU A 9 -5.45 0.08 16.54
N SER A 10 -5.87 0.35 17.78
CA SER A 10 -6.25 -0.67 18.73
C SER A 10 -7.44 -1.54 18.26
N ASN A 11 -8.33 -0.98 17.45
CA ASN A 11 -9.51 -1.64 16.89
C ASN A 11 -9.32 -2.06 15.41
N PHE A 12 -8.07 -2.15 14.92
CA PHE A 12 -7.77 -2.54 13.53
C PHE A 12 -8.52 -3.79 13.08
N THR A 13 -8.49 -4.84 13.91
CA THR A 13 -9.11 -6.12 13.57
C THR A 13 -10.63 -6.01 13.44
N GLU A 14 -11.28 -5.21 14.30
CA GLU A 14 -12.71 -4.96 14.26
C GLU A 14 -13.09 -4.19 12.99
N LEU A 15 -12.39 -3.09 12.71
CA LEU A 15 -12.62 -2.29 11.50
C LEU A 15 -12.44 -3.12 10.22
N ALA A 16 -11.36 -3.90 10.14
CA ALA A 16 -11.11 -4.74 8.97
C ALA A 16 -12.19 -5.82 8.80
N ARG A 17 -12.63 -6.45 9.90
CA ARG A 17 -13.70 -7.43 9.87
C ARG A 17 -15.02 -6.81 9.40
N THR A 18 -15.42 -5.70 9.99
CA THR A 18 -16.64 -4.98 9.59
C THR A 18 -16.60 -4.59 8.11
N ALA A 19 -15.47 -4.05 7.63
CA ALA A 19 -15.31 -3.71 6.23
C ALA A 19 -15.50 -4.92 5.30
N ILE A 20 -14.95 -6.09 5.67
CA ILE A 20 -15.12 -7.34 4.92
C ILE A 20 -16.58 -7.80 4.95
N GLU A 21 -17.24 -7.78 6.13
CA GLU A 21 -18.64 -8.19 6.32
C GLU A 21 -19.60 -7.30 5.50
N GLU A 22 -19.29 -6.00 5.39
CA GLU A 22 -20.06 -5.03 4.57
C GLU A 22 -19.71 -5.09 3.07
N GLY A 23 -18.82 -6.00 2.66
CA GLY A 23 -18.53 -6.28 1.25
C GLY A 23 -17.66 -5.24 0.55
N ILE A 24 -16.72 -4.63 1.27
CA ILE A 24 -15.74 -3.72 0.64
C ILE A 24 -14.91 -4.46 -0.42
N ASP A 25 -14.62 -3.82 -1.56
CA ASP A 25 -13.85 -4.46 -2.62
C ASP A 25 -12.37 -4.62 -2.25
N VAL A 26 -11.78 -3.61 -1.56
CA VAL A 26 -10.35 -3.58 -1.25
C VAL A 26 -10.09 -3.02 0.13
N ILE A 27 -9.21 -3.67 0.91
CA ILE A 27 -8.61 -3.11 2.13
C ILE A 27 -7.14 -2.80 1.87
N PHE A 28 -6.77 -1.52 2.04
CA PHE A 28 -5.38 -1.08 2.13
C PHE A 28 -4.99 -1.02 3.60
N ALA A 29 -3.88 -1.69 3.98
CA ALA A 29 -3.45 -1.77 5.37
C ALA A 29 -2.00 -1.31 5.53
N GLY A 30 -1.79 -0.23 6.26
CA GLY A 30 -0.50 0.42 6.48
C GLY A 30 -0.30 0.90 7.91
N ALA A 31 0.69 1.75 8.14
CA ALA A 31 1.07 2.20 9.49
C ALA A 31 1.37 1.01 10.43
N GLY A 32 2.19 0.08 9.97
CA GLY A 32 2.58 -1.18 10.61
C GLY A 32 2.50 -2.35 9.63
N LEU A 33 2.91 -3.54 10.09
CA LEU A 33 2.89 -4.75 9.26
C LEU A 33 1.59 -5.52 9.50
N PRO A 34 0.68 -5.65 8.50
CA PRO A 34 -0.61 -6.34 8.65
C PRO A 34 -0.45 -7.87 8.60
N LEU A 35 0.41 -8.44 9.46
CA LEU A 35 0.86 -9.83 9.39
C LEU A 35 -0.25 -10.87 9.50
N ASN A 36 -1.37 -10.51 10.14
CA ASN A 36 -2.49 -11.43 10.37
C ASN A 36 -3.77 -11.03 9.61
N LEU A 37 -3.73 -10.02 8.75
CA LEU A 37 -4.91 -9.55 8.02
C LEU A 37 -5.62 -10.67 7.22
N PRO A 38 -4.92 -11.59 6.52
CA PRO A 38 -5.57 -12.67 5.79
C PRO A 38 -6.39 -13.64 6.67
N SER A 39 -6.16 -13.67 7.99
CA SER A 39 -6.99 -14.48 8.89
C SER A 39 -8.43 -14.01 9.00
N LEU A 40 -8.71 -12.79 8.54
CA LEU A 40 -10.06 -12.21 8.52
C LEU A 40 -10.78 -12.47 7.18
N ALA A 41 -10.03 -12.80 6.12
CA ALA A 41 -10.59 -13.15 4.83
C ALA A 41 -11.34 -14.49 4.91
N THR A 42 -12.46 -14.57 4.23
CA THR A 42 -13.23 -15.81 4.09
C THR A 42 -13.38 -16.15 2.62
N ASP A 43 -13.49 -17.43 2.29
CA ASP A 43 -13.70 -17.90 0.90
C ASP A 43 -14.97 -17.34 0.24
N ARG A 44 -15.87 -16.80 1.06
CA ARG A 44 -17.16 -16.25 0.60
C ARG A 44 -17.11 -14.76 0.27
N MET A 45 -16.03 -14.08 0.60
CA MET A 45 -15.91 -12.62 0.45
C MET A 45 -14.73 -12.25 -0.46
N PRO A 46 -14.98 -11.63 -1.61
CA PRO A 46 -13.95 -11.36 -2.63
C PRO A 46 -13.07 -10.16 -2.29
N THR A 47 -13.10 -9.66 -1.05
CA THR A 47 -12.31 -8.47 -0.63
C THR A 47 -10.83 -8.70 -0.89
N LYS A 48 -10.23 -7.76 -1.63
CA LYS A 48 -8.80 -7.75 -1.92
C LYS A 48 -8.01 -7.17 -0.76
N LEU A 49 -6.88 -7.79 -0.42
CA LEU A 49 -6.03 -7.36 0.68
C LEU A 49 -4.71 -6.81 0.12
N VAL A 50 -4.48 -5.53 0.37
CA VAL A 50 -3.35 -4.77 -0.18
C VAL A 50 -2.55 -4.16 0.96
N PRO A 51 -1.39 -4.73 1.31
CA PRO A 51 -0.51 -4.13 2.31
C PRO A 51 0.20 -2.90 1.75
N ILE A 52 0.35 -1.88 2.59
CA ILE A 52 1.17 -0.70 2.33
C ILE A 52 2.55 -0.95 2.94
N VAL A 53 3.59 -0.76 2.14
CA VAL A 53 4.99 -1.06 2.50
C VAL A 53 5.89 0.14 2.20
N SER A 54 7.01 0.25 2.92
CA SER A 54 8.03 1.28 2.71
C SER A 54 9.36 0.73 2.20
N SER A 55 9.43 -0.57 1.87
CA SER A 55 10.66 -1.22 1.38
C SER A 55 10.38 -2.63 0.83
N GLY A 56 11.28 -3.14 -0.01
CA GLY A 56 11.25 -4.53 -0.46
C GLY A 56 11.35 -5.53 0.70
N ARG A 57 12.09 -5.17 1.78
CA ARG A 57 12.14 -6.00 3.00
C ARG A 57 10.79 -6.16 3.66
N ALA A 58 10.02 -5.06 3.79
CA ALA A 58 8.68 -5.11 4.38
C ALA A 58 7.73 -5.95 3.50
N ALA A 59 7.77 -5.77 2.18
CA ALA A 59 7.00 -6.57 1.22
C ALA A 59 7.30 -8.07 1.39
N ARG A 60 8.58 -8.44 1.46
CA ARG A 60 9.02 -9.83 1.64
C ARG A 60 8.52 -10.44 2.95
N ILE A 61 8.59 -9.70 4.07
CA ILE A 61 8.16 -10.20 5.39
C ILE A 61 6.66 -10.47 5.37
N ILE A 62 5.86 -9.53 4.85
CA ILE A 62 4.41 -9.68 4.77
C ILE A 62 4.05 -10.84 3.84
N ALA A 63 4.61 -10.86 2.61
CA ALA A 63 4.35 -11.90 1.63
C ALA A 63 4.66 -13.29 2.17
N LYS A 64 5.84 -13.46 2.80
CA LYS A 64 6.23 -14.72 3.43
C LYS A 64 5.22 -15.15 4.48
N ARG A 65 4.85 -14.24 5.39
CA ARG A 65 3.90 -14.54 6.46
C ARG A 65 2.52 -14.92 5.91
N TRP A 66 2.03 -14.19 4.92
CA TRP A 66 0.72 -14.42 4.34
C TRP A 66 0.66 -15.74 3.56
N THR A 67 1.68 -16.03 2.74
CA THR A 67 1.72 -17.26 1.94
C THR A 67 1.96 -18.51 2.79
N GLU A 68 2.90 -18.47 3.77
CA GLU A 68 3.23 -19.63 4.58
C GLU A 68 2.15 -19.98 5.62
N LYS A 69 1.53 -18.96 6.24
CA LYS A 69 0.57 -19.21 7.32
C LYS A 69 -0.88 -19.28 6.84
N TYR A 70 -1.23 -18.49 5.83
CA TYR A 70 -2.62 -18.31 5.42
C TYR A 70 -2.89 -18.80 3.99
N ASN A 71 -1.87 -19.27 3.29
CA ASN A 71 -1.94 -19.62 1.87
C ASN A 71 -2.54 -18.47 1.02
N TYR A 72 -2.20 -17.24 1.36
CA TYR A 72 -2.74 -16.02 0.74
C TYR A 72 -1.62 -15.21 0.10
N VAL A 73 -1.71 -14.98 -1.20
CA VAL A 73 -0.82 -14.08 -1.95
C VAL A 73 -1.41 -12.68 -1.92
N PRO A 74 -0.66 -11.63 -1.53
CA PRO A 74 -1.15 -10.26 -1.60
C PRO A 74 -1.77 -9.93 -2.95
N ASP A 75 -2.87 -9.17 -2.95
CA ASP A 75 -3.55 -8.80 -4.20
C ASP A 75 -2.84 -7.66 -4.94
N ALA A 76 -2.08 -6.84 -4.22
CA ALA A 76 -1.18 -5.81 -4.72
C ALA A 76 -0.27 -5.37 -3.57
N PHE A 77 0.72 -4.52 -3.85
CA PHE A 77 1.43 -3.71 -2.86
C PHE A 77 1.20 -2.23 -3.15
N VAL A 78 0.99 -1.41 -2.11
CA VAL A 78 1.22 0.03 -2.20
C VAL A 78 2.58 0.30 -1.60
N LEU A 79 3.50 0.87 -2.39
CA LEU A 79 4.78 1.35 -1.90
C LEU A 79 4.67 2.83 -1.57
N GLU A 80 4.77 3.16 -0.28
CA GLU A 80 4.85 4.55 0.19
C GLU A 80 6.31 4.98 0.34
N GLY A 81 6.68 6.04 -0.38
CA GLY A 81 7.97 6.72 -0.21
C GLY A 81 7.96 7.72 0.96
N PRO A 82 9.12 8.33 1.27
CA PRO A 82 9.27 9.26 2.40
C PRO A 82 8.45 10.54 2.28
N LEU A 83 8.01 10.91 1.07
CA LEU A 83 7.15 12.07 0.82
C LEU A 83 5.64 11.75 0.91
N ALA A 84 5.27 10.58 1.41
CA ALA A 84 3.88 10.28 1.75
C ALA A 84 3.44 11.03 3.00
N GLY A 85 2.14 11.26 3.15
CA GLY A 85 1.56 11.86 4.36
C GLY A 85 1.20 10.82 5.42
N GLY A 86 0.99 11.28 6.66
CA GLY A 86 0.53 10.45 7.77
C GLY A 86 1.65 9.67 8.47
N HIS A 87 1.37 8.42 8.85
CA HIS A 87 2.35 7.57 9.54
C HIS A 87 3.32 6.95 8.56
N LEU A 88 4.57 7.42 8.59
CA LEU A 88 5.63 6.97 7.69
C LEU A 88 6.42 5.79 8.27
N GLY A 89 6.82 4.88 7.39
CA GLY A 89 7.77 3.80 7.69
C GLY A 89 9.24 4.24 7.65
N PHE A 90 9.52 5.55 7.74
CA PHE A 90 10.84 6.16 7.63
C PHE A 90 11.19 6.93 8.90
N LYS A 91 12.48 7.02 9.21
CA LYS A 91 12.98 7.91 10.24
C LYS A 91 13.09 9.35 9.68
N PRO A 92 13.06 10.39 10.55
CA PRO A 92 13.17 11.78 10.08
C PRO A 92 14.39 12.05 9.19
N GLU A 93 15.53 11.44 9.50
CA GLU A 93 16.77 11.57 8.73
C GLU A 93 16.72 10.94 7.33
N HIS A 94 15.73 10.09 7.05
CA HIS A 94 15.56 9.43 5.75
C HIS A 94 14.68 10.22 4.78
N ILE A 95 13.98 11.27 5.26
CA ILE A 95 12.97 11.96 4.45
C ILE A 95 13.61 12.68 3.26
N ASP A 96 14.75 13.33 3.49
CA ASP A 96 15.49 14.09 2.48
C ASP A 96 16.66 13.30 1.87
N ASP A 97 16.84 12.03 2.25
CA ASP A 97 17.91 11.18 1.75
C ASP A 97 17.48 10.52 0.42
N PRO A 98 18.18 10.81 -0.71
CA PRO A 98 17.86 10.23 -2.01
C PRO A 98 17.89 8.69 -2.05
N GLU A 99 18.62 8.05 -1.15
CA GLU A 99 18.68 6.58 -1.08
C GLU A 99 17.37 5.96 -0.59
N TYR A 100 16.52 6.75 0.05
CA TYR A 100 15.16 6.34 0.45
C TYR A 100 14.09 6.88 -0.50
N GLY A 101 14.47 7.55 -1.60
CA GLY A 101 13.53 8.03 -2.60
C GLY A 101 12.69 6.91 -3.21
N LEU A 102 11.47 7.23 -3.60
CA LEU A 102 10.52 6.27 -4.17
C LEU A 102 11.11 5.57 -5.40
N GLU A 103 11.94 6.26 -6.18
CA GLU A 103 12.66 5.72 -7.34
C GLU A 103 13.66 4.61 -6.99
N LYS A 104 14.23 4.66 -5.80
CA LYS A 104 15.14 3.61 -5.31
C LYS A 104 14.40 2.42 -4.73
N LEU A 105 13.30 2.69 -4.04
CA LEU A 105 12.51 1.68 -3.36
C LEU A 105 11.63 0.85 -4.31
N LEU A 106 11.14 1.45 -5.39
CA LEU A 106 10.21 0.78 -6.32
C LEU A 106 10.82 -0.50 -6.94
N PRO A 107 12.06 -0.50 -7.47
CA PRO A 107 12.67 -1.72 -7.99
C PRO A 107 12.74 -2.86 -6.98
N GLU A 108 12.99 -2.56 -5.70
CA GLU A 108 13.05 -3.58 -4.65
C GLU A 108 11.70 -4.28 -4.44
N VAL A 109 10.61 -3.51 -4.43
CA VAL A 109 9.26 -4.06 -4.25
C VAL A 109 8.80 -4.79 -5.50
N LEU A 110 9.15 -4.31 -6.70
CA LEU A 110 8.89 -5.01 -7.95
C LEU A 110 9.55 -6.40 -7.99
N ILE A 111 10.80 -6.52 -7.51
CA ILE A 111 11.48 -7.81 -7.40
C ILE A 111 10.68 -8.79 -6.53
N GLU A 112 10.15 -8.35 -5.40
CA GLU A 112 9.33 -9.21 -4.53
C GLU A 112 7.99 -9.57 -5.17
N ALA A 113 7.36 -8.62 -5.87
CA ALA A 113 6.10 -8.86 -6.60
C ALA A 113 6.30 -9.90 -7.71
N HIS A 114 7.32 -9.76 -8.55
CA HIS A 114 7.65 -10.74 -9.61
C HIS A 114 7.98 -12.12 -9.02
N ARG A 115 8.71 -12.18 -7.89
CA ARG A 115 8.99 -13.46 -7.22
C ARG A 115 7.71 -14.18 -6.77
N LEU A 116 6.71 -13.43 -6.30
CA LEU A 116 5.40 -14.00 -5.95
C LEU A 116 4.66 -14.47 -7.20
N GLU A 117 4.67 -13.67 -8.26
CA GLU A 117 4.05 -14.03 -9.54
C GLU A 117 4.65 -15.30 -10.12
N ASP A 118 5.98 -15.40 -10.19
CA ASP A 118 6.70 -16.59 -10.68
C ASP A 118 6.37 -17.85 -9.85
N ARG A 119 6.25 -17.69 -8.54
CA ARG A 119 6.02 -18.82 -7.64
C ARG A 119 4.57 -19.28 -7.58
N TYR A 120 3.61 -18.35 -7.65
CA TYR A 120 2.20 -18.63 -7.39
C TYR A 120 1.29 -18.46 -8.63
N GLY A 121 1.84 -17.98 -9.76
CA GLY A 121 1.09 -17.74 -10.99
C GLY A 121 0.02 -16.65 -10.87
N LYS A 122 0.13 -15.76 -9.86
CA LYS A 122 -0.81 -14.68 -9.61
C LYS A 122 -0.10 -13.33 -9.72
N PRO A 123 -0.54 -12.43 -10.63
CA PRO A 123 0.01 -11.08 -10.71
C PRO A 123 -0.13 -10.34 -9.38
N VAL A 124 0.92 -9.62 -8.98
CA VAL A 124 0.94 -8.78 -7.78
C VAL A 124 1.31 -7.35 -8.19
N PRO A 125 0.34 -6.52 -8.60
CA PRO A 125 0.59 -5.14 -8.98
C PRO A 125 1.27 -4.34 -7.89
N VAL A 126 2.16 -3.42 -8.27
CA VAL A 126 2.79 -2.45 -7.35
C VAL A 126 2.29 -1.05 -7.68
N ILE A 127 1.73 -0.38 -6.69
CA ILE A 127 1.21 0.98 -6.76
C ILE A 127 2.19 1.91 -6.04
N ALA A 128 2.72 2.91 -6.73
CA ALA A 128 3.63 3.88 -6.16
C ALA A 128 2.87 5.03 -5.49
N ALA A 129 3.29 5.43 -4.27
CA ALA A 129 2.65 6.47 -3.46
C ALA A 129 3.68 7.37 -2.76
N GLY A 130 3.32 8.64 -2.55
CA GLY A 130 4.15 9.62 -1.87
C GLY A 130 4.94 10.52 -2.82
N GLY A 131 4.68 11.83 -2.76
CA GLY A 131 5.34 12.84 -3.59
C GLY A 131 4.91 12.86 -5.06
N ILE A 132 3.89 12.13 -5.46
CA ILE A 132 3.36 12.09 -6.82
C ILE A 132 2.27 13.16 -6.95
N TYR A 133 2.47 14.13 -7.85
CA TYR A 133 1.60 15.28 -7.95
C TYR A 133 1.17 15.62 -9.38
N THR A 134 2.02 15.38 -10.37
CA THR A 134 1.81 15.75 -11.78
C THR A 134 1.63 14.52 -12.68
N GLY A 135 1.10 14.73 -13.89
CA GLY A 135 1.07 13.70 -14.92
C GLY A 135 2.45 13.18 -15.31
N ALA A 136 3.49 14.04 -15.25
CA ALA A 136 4.87 13.63 -15.49
C ALA A 136 5.38 12.66 -14.39
N ASP A 137 5.02 12.91 -13.12
CA ASP A 137 5.35 11.98 -12.03
C ASP A 137 4.66 10.63 -12.23
N ILE A 138 3.37 10.64 -12.57
CA ILE A 138 2.61 9.42 -12.89
C ILE A 138 3.32 8.64 -13.99
N TYR A 139 3.60 9.29 -15.11
CA TYR A 139 4.25 8.66 -16.26
C TYR A 139 5.61 8.06 -15.89
N ARG A 140 6.42 8.79 -15.12
CA ARG A 140 7.74 8.34 -14.66
C ARG A 140 7.63 7.01 -13.89
N PHE A 141 6.75 6.89 -12.91
CA PHE A 141 6.64 5.66 -12.12
C PHE A 141 6.02 4.51 -12.92
N LEU A 142 5.10 4.77 -13.84
CA LEU A 142 4.62 3.75 -14.77
C LEU A 142 5.73 3.22 -15.68
N GLN A 143 6.61 4.11 -16.18
CA GLN A 143 7.77 3.69 -16.98
C GLN A 143 8.79 2.88 -16.17
N MET A 144 8.85 3.07 -14.86
CA MET A 144 9.69 2.28 -13.95
C MET A 144 9.07 0.93 -13.58
N GLY A 145 7.87 0.62 -14.05
CA GLY A 145 7.20 -0.66 -13.84
C GLY A 145 6.10 -0.66 -12.76
N ALA A 146 5.78 0.49 -12.16
CA ALA A 146 4.59 0.57 -11.31
C ALA A 146 3.32 0.30 -12.13
N SER A 147 2.38 -0.44 -11.56
CA SER A 147 1.08 -0.72 -12.20
C SER A 147 0.09 0.43 -12.07
N GLY A 148 0.36 1.36 -11.16
CA GLY A 148 -0.46 2.53 -10.90
C GLY A 148 0.19 3.45 -9.87
N VAL A 149 -0.48 4.54 -9.54
CA VAL A 149 -0.05 5.49 -8.51
C VAL A 149 -1.19 5.82 -7.54
N GLN A 150 -0.84 6.16 -6.31
CA GLN A 150 -1.75 6.67 -5.31
C GLN A 150 -1.41 8.13 -5.03
N MET A 151 -2.41 8.99 -5.07
CA MET A 151 -2.28 10.44 -4.88
C MET A 151 -3.36 10.92 -3.91
N ALA A 152 -3.02 11.84 -3.03
CA ALA A 152 -3.96 12.46 -2.10
C ALA A 152 -3.88 13.98 -2.14
N THR A 153 -2.71 14.56 -1.84
CA THR A 153 -2.51 16.01 -1.67
C THR A 153 -3.01 16.83 -2.87
N ARG A 154 -2.82 16.34 -4.09
CA ARG A 154 -3.31 16.98 -5.31
C ARG A 154 -4.82 17.19 -5.28
N PHE A 155 -5.57 16.21 -4.77
CA PHE A 155 -7.04 16.24 -4.72
C PHE A 155 -7.56 17.01 -3.51
N VAL A 156 -6.85 16.94 -2.38
CA VAL A 156 -7.22 17.71 -1.16
C VAL A 156 -7.26 19.21 -1.44
N THR A 157 -6.35 19.73 -2.28
CA THR A 157 -6.26 21.15 -2.62
C THR A 157 -7.27 21.61 -3.69
N THR A 158 -8.20 20.75 -4.12
CA THR A 158 -9.22 21.10 -5.11
C THR A 158 -10.48 21.67 -4.45
N HIS A 159 -11.36 22.28 -5.25
CA HIS A 159 -12.65 22.79 -4.79
C HIS A 159 -13.64 21.67 -4.46
N GLU A 160 -13.51 20.51 -5.09
CA GLU A 160 -14.36 19.34 -4.89
C GLU A 160 -14.11 18.66 -3.54
N CYS A 161 -12.95 18.85 -2.93
CA CYS A 161 -12.66 18.37 -1.58
C CYS A 161 -13.40 19.25 -0.56
N ASP A 162 -14.13 18.64 0.35
CA ASP A 162 -14.91 19.31 1.41
C ASP A 162 -14.10 19.61 2.68
N ALA A 163 -12.78 19.38 2.65
CA ALA A 163 -11.90 19.74 3.75
C ALA A 163 -11.95 21.26 4.02
N ALA A 164 -11.80 21.65 5.29
CA ALA A 164 -11.74 23.05 5.70
C ALA A 164 -10.63 23.80 4.95
N ILE A 165 -10.88 25.09 4.66
CA ILE A 165 -9.94 25.89 3.84
C ILE A 165 -8.58 26.06 4.55
N GLU A 166 -8.57 26.04 5.88
CA GLU A 166 -7.37 26.12 6.70
C GLU A 166 -6.49 24.87 6.59
N PHE A 167 -7.06 23.75 6.10
CA PHE A 167 -6.33 22.50 5.85
C PHE A 167 -5.73 22.45 4.45
N LYS A 168 -6.35 23.13 3.48
CA LYS A 168 -5.93 23.18 2.08
C LYS A 168 -4.76 24.12 1.85
#